data_c49ef839c2305ac80aa44143781e2cfb
#
_entry.id   c49ef839c2305ac80aa44143781e2cfb
#
_cell.length_a   1.000
_cell.length_b   1.000
_cell.length_c   1.000
_cell.angle_alpha   90.00
_cell.angle_beta   90.00
_cell.angle_gamma   90.00
#
_symmetry.space_group_name_H-M   'P 1'
#
loop_
_entity.id
_entity.type
_entity.pdbx_description
1 polymer ?
#
loop_
_entity_poly.entity_id
_entity_poly.type
_entity_poly.pdbx_seq_one_letter_code
_entity_poly.pdbx_strand_id
1 'polypeptide(L)'
;YKIGADFSEKWGDKKSAKYYRMKSEDLKKSIIKHFWNEEQGLFINGYTKDGKLDTVISHHAQYWAILADIFPKERYDHLFEVLPTIPYYHDYVSYEKGYEFLAYSKAGKVREMWNFLFTVFGDWLAQGHTRFPENFSYKKSKDEQLIFYKRPYGLSLCHGANGVPGVVAVLNGIAGFSQSPTQPNHYTIRPELMDLEWANIEFPVKEGKIKLKLSKEGKNQIEIPDGCKVDFINQNKVKKTFTKKGSYSM
;
A
#
# COMPACT_ATOMS: atom_id res chain seq x y z
N TYR A 1 5.22 -15.86 8.08
CA TYR A 1 6.27 -16.89 7.90
C TYR A 1 7.46 -16.35 7.11
N LYS A 2 7.27 -15.71 5.93
CA LYS A 2 8.38 -15.18 5.11
C LYS A 2 9.30 -14.25 5.93
N ILE A 3 8.72 -13.23 6.58
CA ILE A 3 9.47 -12.29 7.43
C ILE A 3 10.15 -13.03 8.59
N GLY A 4 9.46 -14.00 9.22
CA GLY A 4 10.05 -14.84 10.28
C GLY A 4 11.24 -15.65 9.81
N ALA A 5 11.20 -16.17 8.58
CA ALA A 5 12.33 -16.88 7.99
C ALA A 5 13.55 -15.96 7.80
N ASP A 6 13.32 -14.74 7.27
CA ASP A 6 14.37 -13.77 7.01
C ASP A 6 15.03 -13.28 8.31
N PHE A 7 14.25 -13.06 9.37
CA PHE A 7 14.79 -12.73 10.69
C PHE A 7 15.56 -13.91 11.32
N SER A 8 15.02 -15.13 11.26
CA SER A 8 15.70 -16.32 11.80
C SER A 8 17.04 -16.53 11.11
N GLU A 9 17.10 -16.34 9.79
CA GLU A 9 18.36 -16.44 9.05
C GLU A 9 19.36 -15.37 9.47
N LYS A 10 18.90 -14.13 9.63
CA LYS A 10 19.73 -13.01 10.08
C LYS A 10 20.34 -13.26 11.47
N TRP A 11 19.63 -13.94 12.35
CA TRP A 11 20.10 -14.30 13.70
C TRP A 11 20.84 -15.65 13.75
N GLY A 12 21.06 -16.30 12.61
CA GLY A 12 21.81 -17.56 12.53
C GLY A 12 21.00 -18.80 12.86
N ASP A 13 19.69 -18.67 13.14
CA ASP A 13 18.80 -19.82 13.36
C ASP A 13 18.33 -20.42 12.03
N LYS A 14 19.22 -21.16 11.40
CA LYS A 14 18.96 -21.83 10.12
C LYS A 14 17.82 -22.84 10.18
N LYS A 15 17.58 -23.47 11.35
CA LYS A 15 16.50 -24.46 11.51
C LYS A 15 15.14 -23.77 11.43
N SER A 16 14.93 -22.72 12.19
CA SER A 16 13.68 -21.94 12.14
C SER A 16 13.50 -21.25 10.80
N ALA A 17 14.57 -20.71 10.20
CA ALA A 17 14.52 -20.12 8.86
C ALA A 17 13.99 -21.10 7.81
N LYS A 18 14.55 -22.33 7.79
CA LYS A 18 14.10 -23.40 6.88
C LYS A 18 12.63 -23.78 7.13
N TYR A 19 12.24 -23.95 8.40
CA TYR A 19 10.87 -24.29 8.78
C TYR A 19 9.88 -23.22 8.33
N TYR A 20 10.17 -21.95 8.59
CA TYR A 20 9.26 -20.85 8.20
C TYR A 20 9.19 -20.66 6.68
N ARG A 21 10.27 -20.86 5.94
CA ARG A 21 10.23 -20.85 4.46
C ARG A 21 9.33 -21.95 3.93
N MET A 22 9.50 -23.18 4.43
CA MET A 22 8.65 -24.31 4.03
C MET A 22 7.18 -24.01 4.33
N LYS A 23 6.86 -23.55 5.53
CA LYS A 23 5.48 -23.18 5.92
C LYS A 23 4.90 -22.05 5.07
N SER A 24 5.73 -21.07 4.69
CA SER A 24 5.31 -19.97 3.81
C SER A 24 4.92 -20.48 2.43
N GLU A 25 5.72 -21.37 1.84
CA GLU A 25 5.46 -21.95 0.52
C GLU A 25 4.27 -22.90 0.54
N ASP A 26 4.15 -23.74 1.56
CA ASP A 26 3.00 -24.65 1.71
C ASP A 26 1.68 -23.88 1.84
N LEU A 27 1.69 -22.82 2.64
CA LEU A 27 0.51 -21.96 2.83
C LEU A 27 0.16 -21.21 1.54
N LYS A 28 1.17 -20.67 0.84
CA LYS A 28 0.96 -20.02 -0.46
C LYS A 28 0.30 -20.96 -1.46
N LYS A 29 0.85 -22.18 -1.62
CA LYS A 29 0.28 -23.21 -2.51
C LYS A 29 -1.16 -23.57 -2.11
N SER A 30 -1.41 -23.69 -0.82
CA SER A 30 -2.75 -24.01 -0.31
C SER A 30 -3.73 -22.87 -0.60
N ILE A 31 -3.35 -21.62 -0.37
CA ILE A 31 -4.20 -20.46 -0.67
C ILE A 31 -4.53 -20.40 -2.17
N ILE A 32 -3.54 -20.55 -3.04
CA ILE A 32 -3.78 -20.54 -4.48
C ILE A 32 -4.71 -21.69 -4.86
N LYS A 33 -4.44 -22.90 -4.37
CA LYS A 33 -5.25 -24.09 -4.69
C LYS A 33 -6.71 -23.94 -4.29
N HIS A 34 -7.00 -23.31 -3.15
CA HIS A 34 -8.35 -23.29 -2.57
C HIS A 34 -9.13 -22.01 -2.86
N PHE A 35 -8.45 -20.89 -3.11
CA PHE A 35 -9.11 -19.59 -3.20
C PHE A 35 -8.88 -18.87 -4.55
N TRP A 36 -8.00 -19.37 -5.41
CA TRP A 36 -7.81 -18.81 -6.74
C TRP A 36 -8.90 -19.28 -7.69
N ASN A 37 -9.61 -18.33 -8.31
CA ASN A 37 -10.57 -18.62 -9.37
C ASN A 37 -9.92 -18.32 -10.72
N GLU A 38 -9.62 -19.38 -11.49
CA GLU A 38 -8.92 -19.26 -12.77
C GLU A 38 -9.76 -18.57 -13.85
N GLU A 39 -11.08 -18.77 -13.83
CA GLU A 39 -12.01 -18.16 -14.79
C GLU A 39 -12.02 -16.63 -14.64
N GLN A 40 -12.06 -16.14 -13.40
CA GLN A 40 -12.08 -14.72 -13.08
C GLN A 40 -10.68 -14.12 -12.99
N GLY A 41 -9.63 -14.94 -12.82
CA GLY A 41 -8.27 -14.48 -12.57
C GLY A 41 -8.09 -13.72 -11.25
N LEU A 42 -8.90 -14.05 -10.23
CA LEU A 42 -8.99 -13.35 -8.95
C LEU A 42 -9.11 -14.35 -7.78
N PHE A 43 -8.81 -13.89 -6.58
CA PHE A 43 -9.08 -14.64 -5.35
C PHE A 43 -10.53 -14.46 -4.89
N ILE A 44 -11.16 -15.55 -4.49
CA ILE A 44 -12.47 -15.55 -3.82
C ILE A 44 -12.30 -15.34 -2.32
N ASN A 45 -13.38 -14.93 -1.62
CA ASN A 45 -13.33 -14.64 -0.18
C ASN A 45 -13.16 -15.88 0.69
N GLY A 46 -13.74 -17.00 0.33
CA GLY A 46 -13.70 -18.19 1.17
C GLY A 46 -14.74 -19.25 0.81
N TYR A 47 -15.20 -19.93 1.83
CA TYR A 47 -16.23 -20.95 1.74
C TYR A 47 -17.47 -20.53 2.53
N THR A 48 -18.63 -20.83 1.98
CA THR A 48 -19.91 -20.65 2.66
C THR A 48 -20.05 -21.65 3.81
N LYS A 49 -21.02 -21.43 4.69
CA LYS A 49 -21.26 -22.30 5.87
C LYS A 49 -21.52 -23.77 5.51
N ASP A 50 -22.07 -24.03 4.33
CA ASP A 50 -22.34 -25.38 3.80
C ASP A 50 -21.16 -25.94 2.97
N GLY A 51 -19.99 -25.30 3.05
CA GLY A 51 -18.75 -25.79 2.44
C GLY A 51 -18.61 -25.55 0.94
N LYS A 52 -19.49 -24.74 0.34
CA LYS A 52 -19.35 -24.31 -1.06
C LYS A 52 -18.45 -23.11 -1.17
N LEU A 53 -17.82 -22.93 -2.34
CA LEU A 53 -17.04 -21.74 -2.63
C LEU A 53 -17.94 -20.50 -2.56
N ASP A 54 -17.52 -19.50 -1.78
CA ASP A 54 -18.11 -18.17 -1.85
C ASP A 54 -17.58 -17.45 -3.10
N THR A 55 -18.44 -17.29 -4.09
CA THR A 55 -18.07 -16.65 -5.35
C THR A 55 -18.03 -15.13 -5.28
N VAL A 56 -18.31 -14.54 -4.12
CA VAL A 56 -18.19 -13.10 -3.92
C VAL A 56 -16.70 -12.71 -3.96
N ILE A 57 -16.38 -11.76 -4.81
CA ILE A 57 -15.04 -11.18 -4.91
C ILE A 57 -14.98 -9.92 -4.06
N SER A 58 -13.96 -9.79 -3.24
CA SER A 58 -13.67 -8.57 -2.49
C SER A 58 -12.31 -8.00 -2.85
N HIS A 59 -12.17 -6.71 -2.66
CA HIS A 59 -10.89 -6.02 -2.75
C HIS A 59 -9.88 -6.56 -1.74
N HIS A 60 -10.34 -6.87 -0.52
CA HIS A 60 -9.52 -7.36 0.58
C HIS A 60 -8.71 -8.60 0.20
N ALA A 61 -9.37 -9.60 -0.42
CA ALA A 61 -8.69 -10.82 -0.86
C ALA A 61 -7.56 -10.50 -1.84
N GLN A 62 -7.77 -9.55 -2.76
CA GLN A 62 -6.81 -9.19 -3.78
C GLN A 62 -5.60 -8.44 -3.21
N TYR A 63 -5.83 -7.35 -2.45
CA TYR A 63 -4.70 -6.58 -1.94
C TYR A 63 -3.88 -7.33 -0.89
N TRP A 64 -4.52 -8.17 -0.04
CA TRP A 64 -3.78 -9.01 0.87
C TRP A 64 -2.93 -10.06 0.14
N ALA A 65 -3.43 -10.62 -0.95
CA ALA A 65 -2.66 -11.54 -1.78
C ALA A 65 -1.45 -10.86 -2.44
N ILE A 66 -1.59 -9.60 -2.89
CA ILE A 66 -0.47 -8.79 -3.38
C ILE A 66 0.56 -8.54 -2.26
N LEU A 67 0.10 -8.09 -1.09
CA LEU A 67 0.98 -7.78 0.03
C LEU A 67 1.75 -9.01 0.53
N ALA A 68 1.12 -10.18 0.47
CA ALA A 68 1.73 -11.46 0.84
C ALA A 68 2.60 -12.10 -0.26
N ASP A 69 2.77 -11.48 -1.44
CA ASP A 69 3.45 -12.06 -2.62
C ASP A 69 2.80 -13.37 -3.13
N ILE A 70 1.48 -13.46 -3.01
CA ILE A 70 0.71 -14.63 -3.46
C ILE A 70 0.05 -14.37 -4.82
N PHE A 71 -0.43 -13.14 -5.06
CA PHE A 71 -1.09 -12.76 -6.31
C PHE A 71 -0.10 -12.85 -7.48
N PRO A 72 -0.48 -13.53 -8.61
CA PRO A 72 0.37 -13.64 -9.78
C PRO A 72 0.66 -12.26 -10.40
N LYS A 73 1.94 -11.91 -10.54
CA LYS A 73 2.33 -10.57 -11.02
C LYS A 73 1.90 -10.31 -12.45
N GLU A 74 1.88 -11.34 -13.28
CA GLU A 74 1.42 -11.30 -14.66
C GLU A 74 -0.08 -10.99 -14.80
N ARG A 75 -0.83 -11.07 -13.71
CA ARG A 75 -2.25 -10.76 -13.66
C ARG A 75 -2.56 -9.38 -13.06
N TYR A 76 -1.55 -8.59 -12.71
CA TYR A 76 -1.79 -7.27 -12.11
C TYR A 76 -2.57 -6.34 -13.04
N ASP A 77 -2.27 -6.31 -14.34
CA ASP A 77 -3.00 -5.45 -15.27
C ASP A 77 -4.48 -5.82 -15.32
N HIS A 78 -4.79 -7.10 -15.45
CA HIS A 78 -6.17 -7.60 -15.39
C HIS A 78 -6.86 -7.23 -14.07
N LEU A 79 -6.21 -7.44 -12.93
CA LEU A 79 -6.79 -7.08 -11.64
C LEU A 79 -7.19 -5.61 -11.58
N PHE A 80 -6.29 -4.71 -11.96
CA PHE A 80 -6.53 -3.27 -11.84
C PHE A 80 -7.52 -2.73 -12.89
N GLU A 81 -7.74 -3.46 -13.98
CA GLU A 81 -8.83 -3.22 -14.93
C GLU A 81 -10.19 -3.64 -14.34
N VAL A 82 -10.26 -4.79 -13.69
CA VAL A 82 -11.51 -5.36 -13.15
C VAL A 82 -11.87 -4.75 -11.79
N LEU A 83 -10.90 -4.38 -10.97
CA LEU A 83 -11.10 -3.92 -9.59
C LEU A 83 -12.18 -2.82 -9.46
N PRO A 84 -12.24 -1.79 -10.32
CA PRO A 84 -13.30 -0.76 -10.26
C PRO A 84 -14.72 -1.28 -10.54
N THR A 85 -14.84 -2.46 -11.16
CA THR A 85 -16.13 -3.07 -11.50
C THR A 85 -16.67 -3.97 -10.39
N ILE A 86 -15.83 -4.34 -9.42
CA ILE A 86 -16.23 -5.19 -8.30
C ILE A 86 -17.24 -4.43 -7.44
N PRO A 87 -18.37 -5.05 -7.04
CA PRO A 87 -19.32 -4.44 -6.12
C PRO A 87 -18.63 -3.92 -4.85
N TYR A 88 -19.11 -2.79 -4.35
CA TYR A 88 -18.55 -2.13 -3.15
C TYR A 88 -17.12 -1.56 -3.33
N TYR A 89 -16.63 -1.40 -4.55
CA TYR A 89 -15.32 -0.76 -4.77
C TYR A 89 -15.19 0.59 -4.06
N HIS A 90 -16.26 1.36 -4.02
CA HIS A 90 -16.31 2.67 -3.37
C HIS A 90 -16.87 2.64 -1.95
N ASP A 91 -17.30 1.48 -1.46
CA ASP A 91 -17.78 1.30 -0.08
C ASP A 91 -16.68 0.65 0.74
N TYR A 92 -16.13 1.34 1.73
CA TYR A 92 -14.97 0.85 2.47
C TYR A 92 -14.82 1.49 3.86
N VAL A 93 -14.02 0.87 4.66
CA VAL A 93 -13.46 1.45 5.87
C VAL A 93 -12.19 2.23 5.51
N SER A 94 -12.12 3.51 5.84
CA SER A 94 -11.06 4.41 5.33
C SER A 94 -9.65 3.90 5.62
N TYR A 95 -9.36 3.38 6.82
CA TYR A 95 -8.02 2.89 7.14
C TYR A 95 -7.61 1.67 6.32
N GLU A 96 -8.58 0.85 5.88
CA GLU A 96 -8.29 -0.33 5.04
C GLU A 96 -7.78 0.07 3.66
N LYS A 97 -8.18 1.24 3.15
CA LYS A 97 -7.60 1.80 1.93
C LYS A 97 -6.10 2.08 2.05
N GLY A 98 -5.59 2.28 3.26
CA GLY A 98 -4.15 2.36 3.48
C GLY A 98 -3.43 1.06 3.09
N TYR A 99 -3.97 -0.10 3.46
CA TYR A 99 -3.41 -1.39 3.03
C TYR A 99 -3.58 -1.63 1.53
N GLU A 100 -4.72 -1.26 0.97
CA GLU A 100 -4.93 -1.32 -0.46
C GLU A 100 -3.93 -0.44 -1.21
N PHE A 101 -3.68 0.79 -0.76
CA PHE A 101 -2.67 1.68 -1.34
C PHE A 101 -1.25 1.13 -1.23
N LEU A 102 -0.91 0.44 -0.14
CA LEU A 102 0.35 -0.30 -0.05
C LEU A 102 0.44 -1.38 -1.13
N ALA A 103 -0.66 -2.08 -1.41
CA ALA A 103 -0.70 -3.07 -2.49
C ALA A 103 -0.57 -2.43 -3.87
N TYR A 104 -1.22 -1.29 -4.13
CA TYR A 104 -1.04 -0.51 -5.36
C TYR A 104 0.45 -0.12 -5.55
N SER A 105 1.06 0.46 -4.52
CA SER A 105 2.48 0.82 -4.55
C SER A 105 3.37 -0.40 -4.83
N LYS A 106 3.13 -1.52 -4.15
CA LYS A 106 3.88 -2.77 -4.35
C LYS A 106 3.71 -3.34 -5.76
N ALA A 107 2.52 -3.19 -6.36
CA ALA A 107 2.23 -3.62 -7.72
C ALA A 107 2.76 -2.65 -8.80
N GLY A 108 3.29 -1.48 -8.41
CA GLY A 108 3.70 -0.44 -9.36
C GLY A 108 2.53 0.33 -9.99
N LYS A 109 1.36 0.30 -9.33
CA LYS A 109 0.11 0.92 -9.79
C LYS A 109 -0.16 2.23 -9.04
N VAL A 110 0.86 3.08 -8.97
CA VAL A 110 0.81 4.33 -8.19
C VAL A 110 -0.14 5.34 -8.83
N ARG A 111 -0.27 5.35 -10.16
CA ARG A 111 -1.22 6.22 -10.87
C ARG A 111 -2.67 5.89 -10.50
N GLU A 112 -3.02 4.61 -10.46
CA GLU A 112 -4.35 4.14 -10.09
C GLU A 112 -4.68 4.51 -8.63
N MET A 113 -3.72 4.33 -7.72
CA MET A 113 -3.85 4.78 -6.33
C MET A 113 -4.09 6.29 -6.23
N TRP A 114 -3.33 7.08 -6.99
CA TRP A 114 -3.44 8.54 -7.03
C TRP A 114 -4.80 8.99 -7.53
N ASN A 115 -5.28 8.39 -8.63
CA ASN A 115 -6.59 8.68 -9.18
C ASN A 115 -7.70 8.34 -8.16
N PHE A 116 -7.61 7.20 -7.48
CA PHE A 116 -8.57 6.83 -6.44
C PHE A 116 -8.55 7.84 -5.28
N LEU A 117 -7.36 8.23 -4.81
CA LEU A 117 -7.23 9.22 -3.74
C LEU A 117 -7.96 10.53 -4.09
N PHE A 118 -7.76 11.04 -5.29
CA PHE A 118 -8.38 12.30 -5.71
C PHE A 118 -9.87 12.16 -5.96
N THR A 119 -10.31 11.08 -6.59
CA THR A 119 -11.74 10.89 -6.89
C THR A 119 -12.57 10.73 -5.61
N VAL A 120 -12.08 9.97 -4.64
CA VAL A 120 -12.87 9.64 -3.46
C VAL A 120 -12.60 10.61 -2.32
N PHE A 121 -11.35 10.77 -1.92
CA PHE A 121 -11.02 11.65 -0.80
C PHE A 121 -11.02 13.13 -1.20
N GLY A 122 -10.69 13.45 -2.46
CA GLY A 122 -10.81 14.79 -3.00
C GLY A 122 -12.27 15.27 -3.03
N ASP A 123 -13.19 14.43 -3.47
CA ASP A 123 -14.62 14.74 -3.45
C ASP A 123 -15.13 14.93 -2.01
N TRP A 124 -14.72 14.09 -1.07
CA TRP A 124 -15.01 14.24 0.34
C TRP A 124 -14.57 15.61 0.90
N LEU A 125 -13.35 16.03 0.57
CA LEU A 125 -12.82 17.34 0.97
C LEU A 125 -13.58 18.47 0.27
N ALA A 126 -13.92 18.32 -1.02
CA ALA A 126 -14.68 19.32 -1.76
C ALA A 126 -16.08 19.54 -1.20
N GLN A 127 -16.67 18.53 -0.55
CA GLN A 127 -17.93 18.67 0.20
C GLN A 127 -17.78 19.40 1.54
N GLY A 128 -16.58 19.88 1.88
CA GLY A 128 -16.29 20.63 3.10
C GLY A 128 -16.04 19.80 4.34
N HIS A 129 -15.82 18.50 4.19
CA HIS A 129 -15.43 17.65 5.30
C HIS A 129 -13.96 17.88 5.69
N THR A 130 -13.69 18.02 6.96
CA THR A 130 -12.34 18.24 7.51
C THR A 130 -11.78 17.02 8.24
N ARG A 131 -12.52 15.91 8.28
CA ARG A 131 -12.17 14.68 8.97
C ARG A 131 -12.49 13.48 8.09
N PHE A 132 -11.69 12.44 8.16
CA PHE A 132 -11.95 11.20 7.46
C PHE A 132 -12.95 10.35 8.25
N PRO A 133 -14.00 9.82 7.58
CA PRO A 133 -14.95 8.93 8.21
C PRO A 133 -14.33 7.54 8.39
N GLU A 134 -14.84 6.78 9.34
CA GLU A 134 -14.46 5.36 9.47
C GLU A 134 -15.01 4.55 8.30
N ASN A 135 -16.29 4.74 7.99
CA ASN A 135 -16.93 4.19 6.80
C ASN A 135 -17.17 5.27 5.78
N PHE A 136 -16.92 4.93 4.55
CA PHE A 136 -17.16 5.79 3.40
C PHE A 136 -17.92 5.01 2.32
N SER A 137 -18.96 5.62 1.75
CA SER A 137 -19.60 5.13 0.55
C SER A 137 -19.68 6.25 -0.47
N TYR A 138 -19.07 6.06 -1.60
CA TYR A 138 -19.13 7.00 -2.71
C TYR A 138 -20.55 7.24 -3.25
N LYS A 139 -21.44 6.26 -3.03
CA LYS A 139 -22.82 6.28 -3.52
C LYS A 139 -23.82 6.87 -2.53
N LYS A 140 -23.43 7.10 -1.30
CA LYS A 140 -24.30 7.63 -0.25
C LYS A 140 -24.22 9.15 -0.20
N SER A 141 -25.36 9.78 0.12
CA SER A 141 -25.39 11.21 0.41
C SER A 141 -24.53 11.53 1.65
N LYS A 142 -24.15 12.80 1.79
CA LYS A 142 -23.38 13.29 2.94
C LYS A 142 -24.01 12.90 4.27
N ASP A 143 -25.32 13.07 4.37
CA ASP A 143 -26.05 12.80 5.63
C ASP A 143 -26.11 11.31 5.95
N GLU A 144 -26.28 10.47 4.94
CA GLU A 144 -26.25 9.01 5.10
C GLU A 144 -24.89 8.48 5.53
N GLN A 145 -23.81 9.12 5.09
CA GLN A 145 -22.44 8.74 5.48
C GLN A 145 -22.11 9.10 6.93
N LEU A 146 -22.81 10.08 7.50
CA LEU A 146 -22.65 10.45 8.90
C LEU A 146 -23.36 9.51 9.87
N ILE A 147 -24.15 8.55 9.38
CA ILE A 147 -24.82 7.55 10.20
C ILE A 147 -23.97 6.29 10.26
N PHE A 148 -23.41 6.03 11.43
CA PHE A 148 -22.64 4.82 11.71
C PHE A 148 -23.20 4.11 12.94
N TYR A 149 -23.32 2.80 12.88
CA TYR A 149 -23.98 2.01 13.95
C TYR A 149 -25.36 2.54 14.35
N LYS A 150 -26.13 3.04 13.38
CA LYS A 150 -27.45 3.66 13.59
C LYS A 150 -27.42 4.91 14.51
N ARG A 151 -26.27 5.56 14.63
CA ARG A 151 -26.10 6.78 15.44
C ARG A 151 -25.71 7.94 14.52
N PRO A 152 -26.45 9.06 14.55
CA PRO A 152 -26.09 10.25 13.79
C PRO A 152 -24.78 10.86 14.33
N TYR A 153 -24.00 11.47 13.43
CA TYR A 153 -22.73 12.14 13.74
C TYR A 153 -21.71 11.25 14.43
N GLY A 154 -21.62 10.05 13.92
CA GLY A 154 -20.97 8.98 14.61
C GLY A 154 -19.59 9.28 15.11
N LEU A 155 -19.29 8.62 16.10
CA LEU A 155 -17.98 8.19 16.56
C LEU A 155 -16.99 7.91 15.39
N SER A 156 -17.50 7.78 14.18
CA SER A 156 -16.76 7.48 12.96
C SER A 156 -15.85 8.60 12.44
N LEU A 157 -16.05 9.84 12.85
CA LEU A 157 -15.27 10.98 12.33
C LEU A 157 -13.97 11.27 13.09
N CYS A 158 -13.64 10.51 14.12
CA CYS A 158 -12.51 10.81 15.01
C CYS A 158 -11.38 9.77 14.96
N HIS A 159 -11.41 8.84 14.03
CA HIS A 159 -10.39 7.81 13.93
C HIS A 159 -9.12 8.34 13.25
N GLY A 160 -8.03 8.46 14.00
CA GLY A 160 -6.73 8.88 13.46
C GLY A 160 -6.23 7.94 12.34
N ALA A 161 -6.54 6.65 12.45
CA ALA A 161 -6.20 5.67 11.43
C ALA A 161 -6.87 5.93 10.06
N ASN A 162 -7.97 6.67 10.02
CA ASN A 162 -8.68 6.95 8.76
C ASN A 162 -7.89 7.88 7.83
N GLY A 163 -6.90 8.62 8.35
CA GLY A 163 -5.97 9.42 7.55
C GLY A 163 -4.82 8.63 6.91
N VAL A 164 -4.65 7.35 7.26
CA VAL A 164 -3.55 6.49 6.76
C VAL A 164 -3.48 6.44 5.23
N PRO A 165 -4.58 6.37 4.46
CA PRO A 165 -4.50 6.37 3.00
C PRO A 165 -3.74 7.56 2.43
N GLY A 166 -3.97 8.77 2.94
CA GLY A 166 -3.23 9.97 2.51
C GLY A 166 -1.74 9.88 2.81
N VAL A 167 -1.38 9.40 4.01
CA VAL A 167 0.03 9.20 4.39
C VAL A 167 0.70 8.16 3.49
N VAL A 168 0.05 7.04 3.23
CA VAL A 168 0.56 5.99 2.33
C VAL A 168 0.70 6.51 0.90
N ALA A 169 -0.27 7.28 0.40
CA ALA A 169 -0.20 7.86 -0.93
C ALA A 169 1.02 8.79 -1.09
N VAL A 170 1.35 9.58 -0.08
CA VAL A 170 2.53 10.45 -0.12
C VAL A 170 3.82 9.64 0.04
N LEU A 171 3.92 8.80 1.08
CA LEU A 171 5.17 8.10 1.39
C LEU A 171 5.47 6.97 0.41
N ASN A 172 4.50 6.08 0.17
CA ASN A 172 4.71 4.92 -0.68
C ASN A 172 4.38 5.19 -2.15
N GLY A 173 3.53 6.19 -2.42
CA GLY A 173 3.22 6.67 -3.76
C GLY A 173 4.26 7.71 -4.23
N ILE A 174 4.12 8.96 -3.81
CA ILE A 174 4.93 10.08 -4.33
C ILE A 174 6.41 9.92 -4.03
N ALA A 175 6.79 9.60 -2.79
CA ALA A 175 8.20 9.35 -2.44
C ALA A 175 8.66 7.94 -2.85
N GLY A 176 7.76 7.00 -3.05
CA GLY A 176 8.09 5.60 -3.33
C GLY A 176 8.96 4.96 -2.25
N PHE A 177 8.70 5.35 -0.99
CA PHE A 177 9.50 4.92 0.16
C PHE A 177 9.20 3.48 0.55
N SER A 178 10.25 2.72 0.79
CA SER A 178 10.17 1.41 1.43
C SER A 178 11.41 1.15 2.29
N GLN A 179 11.22 0.38 3.36
CA GLN A 179 12.30 -0.03 4.26
C GLN A 179 12.59 -1.51 4.08
N SER A 180 13.86 -1.88 4.11
CA SER A 180 14.27 -3.29 4.12
C SER A 180 13.78 -3.97 5.41
N PRO A 181 13.07 -5.10 5.32
CA PRO A 181 12.59 -5.81 6.51
C PRO A 181 13.73 -6.37 7.39
N THR A 182 14.89 -6.64 6.79
CA THR A 182 16.04 -7.26 7.49
C THR A 182 17.20 -6.31 7.74
N GLN A 183 17.20 -5.13 7.14
CA GLN A 183 18.20 -4.08 7.30
C GLN A 183 17.49 -2.77 7.67
N PRO A 184 17.26 -2.50 8.96
CA PRO A 184 16.39 -1.41 9.41
C PRO A 184 16.88 -0.01 9.05
N ASN A 185 18.15 0.18 8.71
CA ASN A 185 18.73 1.43 8.24
C ASN A 185 18.88 1.50 6.72
N HIS A 186 18.29 0.56 5.98
CA HIS A 186 18.32 0.51 4.52
C HIS A 186 16.96 0.82 3.93
N TYR A 187 16.90 1.89 3.17
CA TYR A 187 15.71 2.46 2.58
C TYR A 187 15.80 2.47 1.06
N THR A 188 14.68 2.30 0.39
CA THR A 188 14.56 2.49 -1.06
C THR A 188 13.59 3.64 -1.32
N ILE A 189 13.93 4.50 -2.27
CA ILE A 189 13.13 5.66 -2.69
C ILE A 189 12.98 5.59 -4.21
N ARG A 190 11.72 5.58 -4.69
CA ARG A 190 11.35 5.56 -6.11
C ARG A 190 10.29 6.61 -6.37
N PRO A 191 10.68 7.90 -6.47
CA PRO A 191 9.70 8.96 -6.51
C PRO A 191 8.93 9.00 -7.82
N GLU A 192 7.63 9.26 -7.72
CA GLU A 192 6.73 9.51 -8.83
C GLU A 192 5.85 10.73 -8.51
N LEU A 193 6.07 11.84 -9.22
CA LEU A 193 5.35 13.10 -8.95
C LEU A 193 3.91 13.12 -9.43
N MET A 194 3.50 12.15 -10.26
CA MET A 194 2.16 12.12 -10.88
C MET A 194 1.83 13.45 -11.58
N ASP A 195 0.80 14.13 -11.12
CA ASP A 195 0.36 15.42 -11.70
C ASP A 195 0.96 16.63 -10.98
N LEU A 196 1.76 16.40 -9.93
CA LEU A 196 2.43 17.46 -9.19
C LEU A 196 3.62 18.02 -9.99
N GLU A 197 3.79 19.32 -10.01
CA GLU A 197 4.96 19.98 -10.59
C GLU A 197 6.20 19.81 -9.72
N TRP A 198 6.00 19.76 -8.41
CA TRP A 198 7.03 19.54 -7.41
C TRP A 198 6.47 18.91 -6.14
N ALA A 199 7.35 18.34 -5.33
CA ALA A 199 7.03 17.87 -3.97
C ALA A 199 8.24 18.07 -3.05
N ASN A 200 7.98 18.60 -1.84
CA ASN A 200 8.92 18.61 -0.73
C ASN A 200 8.40 17.69 0.36
N ILE A 201 9.12 16.61 0.63
CA ILE A 201 8.70 15.56 1.55
C ILE A 201 9.78 15.39 2.61
N GLU A 202 9.41 15.47 3.87
CA GLU A 202 10.28 15.16 5.00
C GLU A 202 9.62 14.08 5.82
N PHE A 203 10.36 13.01 6.14
CA PHE A 203 9.85 11.93 6.98
C PHE A 203 10.89 11.39 7.93
N PRO A 204 10.49 10.99 9.13
CA PRO A 204 11.40 10.45 10.13
C PRO A 204 11.83 9.03 9.76
N VAL A 205 13.09 8.74 10.04
CA VAL A 205 13.67 7.40 10.08
C VAL A 205 14.39 7.23 11.40
N LYS A 206 14.80 6.00 11.72
CA LYS A 206 15.50 5.73 13.00
C LYS A 206 16.71 6.63 13.22
N GLU A 207 17.46 6.91 12.16
CA GLU A 207 18.72 7.66 12.18
C GLU A 207 18.53 9.19 12.13
N GLY A 208 17.28 9.67 11.95
CA GLY A 208 16.97 11.10 11.83
C GLY A 208 15.85 11.37 10.84
N LYS A 209 16.09 12.22 9.85
CA LYS A 209 15.09 12.58 8.83
C LYS A 209 15.68 12.43 7.43
N ILE A 210 14.90 11.87 6.52
CA ILE A 210 15.16 11.94 5.09
C ILE A 210 14.32 13.07 4.51
N LYS A 211 14.95 13.92 3.67
CA LYS A 211 14.25 14.99 2.98
C LYS A 211 14.40 14.82 1.48
N LEU A 212 13.30 14.98 0.78
CA LEU A 212 13.22 14.92 -0.68
C LEU A 212 12.72 16.25 -1.21
N LYS A 213 13.41 16.78 -2.22
CA LYS A 213 12.89 17.85 -3.07
C LYS A 213 12.80 17.27 -4.47
N LEU A 214 11.60 17.18 -4.98
CA LEU A 214 11.29 16.58 -6.27
C LEU A 214 10.74 17.64 -7.20
N SER A 215 11.10 17.59 -8.48
CA SER A 215 10.62 18.50 -9.51
C SER A 215 10.53 17.77 -10.85
N LYS A 216 9.50 18.08 -11.62
CA LYS A 216 9.36 17.61 -13.01
C LYS A 216 10.49 18.06 -13.91
N GLU A 217 11.13 19.19 -13.58
CA GLU A 217 12.32 19.69 -14.31
C GLU A 217 13.57 18.81 -14.10
N GLY A 218 13.47 17.74 -13.29
CA GLY A 218 14.58 16.83 -13.03
C GLY A 218 15.62 17.34 -12.02
N LYS A 219 15.39 18.47 -11.37
CA LYS A 219 16.26 19.03 -10.31
C LYS A 219 15.95 18.40 -8.95
N ASN A 220 16.06 17.09 -8.87
CA ASN A 220 15.75 16.36 -7.64
C ASN A 220 16.90 16.43 -6.64
N GLN A 221 16.57 16.52 -5.36
CA GLN A 221 17.55 16.49 -4.27
C GLN A 221 17.09 15.53 -3.17
N ILE A 222 18.05 14.84 -2.56
CA ILE A 222 17.82 14.04 -1.38
C ILE A 222 18.84 14.41 -0.30
N GLU A 223 18.35 14.61 0.93
CA GLU A 223 19.18 14.75 2.12
C GLU A 223 18.97 13.52 3.01
N ILE A 224 20.07 12.86 3.38
CA ILE A 224 20.02 11.66 4.23
C ILE A 224 20.83 11.88 5.53
N PRO A 225 20.34 11.37 6.69
CA PRO A 225 21.09 11.41 7.95
C PRO A 225 22.28 10.42 7.94
N ASP A 226 23.12 10.53 8.95
CA ASP A 226 24.20 9.57 9.15
C ASP A 226 23.65 8.19 9.52
N GLY A 227 24.39 7.13 9.18
CA GLY A 227 24.01 5.75 9.47
C GLY A 227 22.94 5.13 8.55
N CYS A 228 22.39 5.91 7.61
CA CYS A 228 21.47 5.41 6.61
C CYS A 228 22.17 4.85 5.38
N LYS A 229 21.56 3.82 4.80
CA LYS A 229 21.78 3.42 3.41
C LYS A 229 20.51 3.69 2.62
N VAL A 230 20.62 4.46 1.55
CA VAL A 230 19.46 4.79 0.69
C VAL A 230 19.76 4.41 -0.75
N ASP A 231 18.90 3.57 -1.31
CA ASP A 231 18.84 3.28 -2.74
C ASP A 231 17.80 4.21 -3.38
N PHE A 232 18.24 5.16 -4.15
CA PHE A 232 17.37 6.03 -4.94
C PHE A 232 17.28 5.47 -6.36
N ILE A 233 16.06 5.28 -6.83
CA ILE A 233 15.77 4.73 -8.16
C ILE A 233 14.94 5.77 -8.92
N ASN A 234 15.51 6.34 -9.96
CA ASN A 234 14.81 7.33 -10.77
C ASN A 234 13.78 6.69 -11.73
N GLN A 235 13.02 7.52 -12.45
CA GLN A 235 12.01 7.09 -13.42
C GLN A 235 12.56 6.20 -14.54
N ASN A 236 13.84 6.39 -14.92
CA ASN A 236 14.53 5.55 -15.90
C ASN A 236 15.07 4.25 -15.30
N LYS A 237 14.65 3.90 -14.08
CA LYS A 237 15.10 2.71 -13.32
C LYS A 237 16.61 2.69 -13.02
N VAL A 238 17.29 3.83 -13.15
CA VAL A 238 18.69 3.97 -12.76
C VAL A 238 18.77 4.11 -11.24
N LYS A 239 19.55 3.23 -10.62
CA LYS A 239 19.75 3.19 -9.19
C LYS A 239 21.04 3.90 -8.79
N LYS A 240 20.95 4.77 -7.79
CA LYS A 240 22.09 5.34 -7.05
C LYS A 240 22.00 4.96 -5.57
N THR A 241 23.11 4.59 -4.97
CA THR A 241 23.16 4.20 -3.54
C THR A 241 23.97 5.23 -2.75
N PHE A 242 23.39 5.73 -1.67
CA PHE A 242 24.00 6.69 -0.75
C PHE A 242 24.17 6.06 0.62
N THR A 243 25.35 6.23 1.22
CA THR A 243 25.69 5.64 2.52
C THR A 243 26.31 6.63 3.50
N LYS A 244 26.53 7.86 3.06
CA LYS A 244 27.10 8.94 3.90
C LYS A 244 26.08 10.03 4.09
N LYS A 245 26.06 10.64 5.27
CA LYS A 245 25.28 11.86 5.54
C LYS A 245 25.58 12.92 4.49
N GLY A 246 24.55 13.54 3.96
CA GLY A 246 24.74 14.62 2.99
C GLY A 246 23.46 14.95 2.21
N SER A 247 23.61 15.98 1.38
CA SER A 247 22.61 16.39 0.39
C SER A 247 23.15 16.07 -1.01
N TYR A 248 22.34 15.40 -1.81
CA TYR A 248 22.73 14.91 -3.13
C TYR A 248 21.76 15.40 -4.18
N SER A 249 22.30 15.89 -5.29
CA SER A 249 21.54 16.21 -6.50
C SER A 249 21.42 14.99 -7.41
N MET A 250 20.25 14.83 -8.04
CA MET A 250 19.90 13.67 -8.82
C MET A 250 19.60 14.03 -10.27
#